data_b4d780dd2a8c2ee9943460baa372047e
#
_entry.id   b4d780dd2a8c2ee9943460baa372047e
#
_cell.length_a   1.000
_cell.length_b   1.000
_cell.length_c   1.000
_cell.angle_alpha   90.00
_cell.angle_beta   90.00
_cell.angle_gamma   90.00
#
_symmetry.space_group_name_H-M   'P 1'
#
loop_
_entity.id
_entity.type
_entity.pdbx_description
1 polymer ?
#
loop_
_entity_poly.entity_id
_entity_poly.type
_entity_poly.pdbx_seq_one_letter_code
_entity_poly.pdbx_strand_id
1 'polypeptide(L)'
;YEICACLVGSEMCIRDRGDPMMALVDQFTNIDYDVLLYDPQSNQNRRGEFVANMVKESGAQGLVLFMQQFCDPEEMEFPYLKKALDAAGIPFIKLGIDQQMRDFGQAATAIQAFADVLSVQ
;
A
#
# COMPACT_ATOMS: atom_id res chain seq x y z
N TYR A 1 -9.75 -10.83 12.48
CA TYR A 1 -8.62 -10.29 11.72
C TYR A 1 -9.06 -9.01 11.04
N GLU A 2 -8.66 -7.89 11.61
CA GLU A 2 -9.16 -6.57 11.26
C GLU A 2 -8.27 -5.93 10.18
N ILE A 3 -8.34 -6.45 8.97
CA ILE A 3 -7.66 -5.85 7.81
C ILE A 3 -8.39 -4.57 7.34
N CYS A 4 -9.58 -4.32 7.87
CA CYS A 4 -10.38 -3.13 7.57
C CYS A 4 -10.05 -1.90 8.43
N ALA A 5 -9.09 -1.98 9.32
CA ALA A 5 -8.82 -0.95 10.31
C ALA A 5 -8.35 0.38 9.71
N CYS A 6 -7.72 0.38 8.54
CA CYS A 6 -7.18 1.63 7.98
C CYS A 6 -8.24 2.58 7.41
N LEU A 7 -9.31 2.05 6.81
CA LEU A 7 -10.39 2.89 6.27
C LEU A 7 -11.54 3.05 7.28
N VAL A 8 -11.87 2.01 8.00
CA VAL A 8 -12.94 2.02 9.00
C VAL A 8 -12.48 2.64 10.32
N GLY A 9 -11.21 2.49 10.69
CA GLY A 9 -10.64 3.07 11.89
C GLY A 9 -10.61 4.59 11.90
N SER A 10 -10.37 5.23 10.75
CA SER A 10 -10.37 6.69 10.64
C SER A 10 -11.77 7.29 10.83
N GLU A 11 -12.80 6.64 10.31
CA GLU A 11 -14.18 7.08 10.50
C GLU A 11 -14.67 6.86 11.93
N MET A 12 -14.27 5.77 12.58
CA MET A 12 -14.62 5.50 13.97
C MET A 12 -13.94 6.48 14.92
N CYS A 13 -12.68 6.82 14.69
CA CYS A 13 -11.97 7.81 15.51
C CYS A 13 -12.60 9.21 15.46
N ILE A 14 -13.24 9.58 14.36
CA ILE A 14 -13.97 10.85 14.23
C ILE A 14 -15.22 10.87 15.10
N ARG A 15 -15.90 9.73 15.27
CA ARG A 15 -17.14 9.62 16.05
C ARG A 15 -16.92 9.67 17.56
N ASP A 16 -15.77 9.22 18.04
CA ASP A 16 -15.48 9.08 19.46
C ASP A 16 -14.96 10.37 20.12
N ARG A 17 -14.68 11.40 19.33
CA ARG A 17 -14.19 12.69 19.83
C ARG A 17 -15.32 13.72 19.91
N GLY A 18 -15.33 14.47 21.02
CA GLY A 18 -16.40 15.40 21.33
C GLY A 18 -16.58 16.59 20.39
N ASP A 19 -15.55 16.95 19.60
CA ASP A 19 -15.60 17.97 18.56
C ASP A 19 -15.23 17.36 17.20
N PRO A 20 -16.19 17.23 16.26
CA PRO A 20 -15.94 16.64 14.95
C PRO A 20 -14.91 17.39 14.10
N MET A 21 -14.82 18.72 14.23
CA MET A 21 -13.84 19.53 13.49
C MET A 21 -12.42 19.29 14.00
N MET A 22 -12.25 19.21 15.30
CA MET A 22 -10.95 18.87 15.90
C MET A 22 -10.55 17.44 15.58
N ALA A 23 -11.50 16.50 15.51
CA ALA A 23 -11.24 15.13 15.09
C ALA A 23 -10.74 15.06 13.63
N LEU A 24 -11.29 15.87 12.73
CA LEU A 24 -10.77 15.99 11.36
C LEU A 24 -9.37 16.61 11.32
N VAL A 25 -9.13 17.68 12.06
CA VAL A 25 -7.81 18.31 12.17
C VAL A 25 -6.78 17.29 12.67
N ASP A 26 -7.11 16.55 13.73
CA ASP A 26 -6.25 15.52 14.28
C ASP A 26 -6.00 14.39 13.29
N GLN A 27 -7.00 14.00 12.50
CA GLN A 27 -6.85 13.02 11.45
C GLN A 27 -5.85 13.49 10.39
N PHE A 28 -5.96 14.73 9.92
CA PHE A 28 -5.05 15.28 8.91
C PHE A 28 -3.64 15.58 9.46
N THR A 29 -3.51 15.90 10.74
CA THR A 29 -2.18 16.12 11.36
C THR A 29 -1.46 14.84 11.75
N ASN A 30 -2.21 13.75 12.01
CA ASN A 30 -1.65 12.45 12.40
C ASN A 30 -1.68 11.43 11.24
N ILE A 31 -1.64 11.91 10.02
CA ILE A 31 -1.58 11.09 8.79
C ILE A 31 -0.22 10.35 8.62
N ASP A 32 0.43 9.96 9.68
CA ASP A 32 1.65 9.15 9.63
C ASP A 32 1.45 7.79 8.93
N TYR A 33 0.20 7.38 8.75
CA TYR A 33 -0.19 6.14 8.09
C TYR A 33 -0.62 6.32 6.62
N ASP A 34 -0.71 7.55 6.12
CA ASP A 34 -0.97 7.75 4.70
C ASP A 34 0.32 7.49 3.91
N VAL A 35 0.30 6.35 3.25
CA VAL A 35 1.42 5.87 2.44
C VAL A 35 1.73 6.76 1.22
N LEU A 36 0.89 7.72 0.92
CA LEU A 36 1.10 8.70 -0.16
C LEU A 36 1.82 9.96 0.32
N LEU A 37 1.99 10.14 1.65
CA LEU A 37 2.59 11.35 2.16
C LEU A 37 4.11 11.28 2.15
N TYR A 38 4.64 12.24 1.45
CA TYR A 38 6.02 12.62 1.50
C TYR A 38 6.28 13.40 2.80
N ASP A 39 7.24 12.95 3.59
CA ASP A 39 7.67 13.68 4.78
C ASP A 39 8.66 14.80 4.37
N PRO A 40 8.22 16.08 4.41
CA PRO A 40 9.09 17.19 4.02
C PRO A 40 10.23 17.44 5.00
N GLN A 41 10.14 16.95 6.23
CA GLN A 41 11.19 17.16 7.24
C GLN A 41 12.37 16.21 7.01
N SER A 42 12.10 14.96 6.70
CA SER A 42 13.14 13.98 6.42
C SER A 42 13.54 13.92 4.95
N ASN A 43 12.84 14.62 4.06
CA ASN A 43 13.01 14.55 2.60
C ASN A 43 12.94 13.10 2.07
N GLN A 44 12.13 12.27 2.70
CA GLN A 44 12.00 10.85 2.38
C GLN A 44 10.57 10.47 2.06
N ASN A 45 10.41 9.59 1.09
CA ASN A 45 9.17 8.88 0.87
C ASN A 45 9.15 7.63 1.76
N ARG A 46 8.36 7.66 2.83
CA ARG A 46 8.27 6.58 3.83
C ARG A 46 7.40 5.40 3.37
N ARG A 47 6.70 5.53 2.25
CA ARG A 47 5.79 4.49 1.74
C ARG A 47 6.48 3.13 1.58
N GLY A 48 7.68 3.13 1.03
CA GLY A 48 8.42 1.90 0.81
C GLY A 48 8.77 1.16 2.10
N GLU A 49 9.21 1.89 3.14
CA GLU A 49 9.50 1.32 4.45
C GLU A 49 8.22 0.81 5.13
N PHE A 50 7.15 1.58 5.05
CA PHE A 50 5.86 1.20 5.62
C PHE A 50 5.34 -0.10 5.00
N VAL A 51 5.34 -0.21 3.67
CA VAL A 51 4.89 -1.42 2.96
C VAL A 51 5.81 -2.60 3.27
N ALA A 52 7.13 -2.39 3.32
CA ALA A 52 8.07 -3.45 3.67
C ALA A 52 7.85 -3.97 5.10
N ASN A 53 7.56 -3.09 6.05
CA ASN A 53 7.24 -3.48 7.42
C ASN A 53 5.92 -4.23 7.49
N MET A 54 4.89 -3.77 6.77
CA MET A 54 3.59 -4.45 6.68
C MET A 54 3.72 -5.89 6.17
N VAL A 55 4.55 -6.13 5.14
CA VAL A 55 4.83 -7.48 4.63
C VAL A 55 5.50 -8.34 5.69
N LYS A 56 6.48 -7.80 6.41
CA LYS A 56 7.17 -8.52 7.49
C LYS A 56 6.24 -8.86 8.67
N GLU A 57 5.44 -7.91 9.10
CA GLU A 57 4.51 -8.08 10.21
C GLU A 57 3.39 -9.08 9.90
N SER A 58 2.91 -9.09 8.65
CA SER A 58 1.90 -10.05 8.19
C SER A 58 2.46 -11.47 7.98
N GLY A 59 3.79 -11.63 7.93
CA GLY A 59 4.42 -12.92 7.60
C GLY A 59 4.19 -13.33 6.14
N ALA A 60 3.88 -12.38 5.26
CA ALA A 60 3.68 -12.64 3.84
C ALA A 60 5.00 -12.99 3.14
N GLN A 61 4.95 -13.94 2.22
CA GLN A 61 6.12 -14.38 1.45
C GLN A 61 6.41 -13.51 0.23
N GLY A 62 5.45 -12.69 -0.18
CA GLY A 62 5.58 -11.80 -1.32
C GLY A 62 4.45 -10.77 -1.37
N LEU A 63 4.55 -9.82 -2.28
CA LEU A 63 3.63 -8.70 -2.40
C LEU A 63 3.06 -8.60 -3.81
N VAL A 64 1.77 -8.43 -3.92
CA VAL A 64 1.08 -8.10 -5.17
C VAL A 64 0.69 -6.62 -5.12
N LEU A 65 1.26 -5.83 -6.01
CA LEU A 65 0.95 -4.42 -6.17
C LEU A 65 -0.09 -4.25 -7.27
N PHE A 66 -1.29 -3.83 -6.91
CA PHE A 66 -2.30 -3.39 -7.85
C PHE A 66 -2.17 -1.89 -8.05
N MET A 67 -1.82 -1.49 -9.28
CA MET A 67 -1.69 -0.08 -9.63
C MET A 67 -2.71 0.27 -10.70
N GLN A 68 -3.40 1.38 -10.51
CA GLN A 68 -4.34 1.85 -11.50
C GLN A 68 -3.57 2.36 -12.71
N GLN A 69 -3.95 1.88 -13.91
CA GLN A 69 -3.37 2.39 -15.16
C GLN A 69 -3.71 3.87 -15.32
N PHE A 70 -2.74 4.63 -15.80
CA PHE A 70 -2.85 6.08 -16.00
C PHE A 70 -2.97 6.89 -14.70
N CYS A 71 -2.61 6.33 -13.56
CA CYS A 71 -2.46 7.07 -12.31
C CYS A 71 -1.01 7.59 -12.20
N ASP A 72 -0.77 8.79 -12.72
CA ASP A 72 0.58 9.39 -12.73
C ASP A 72 1.24 9.45 -11.34
N PRO A 73 0.55 9.82 -10.25
CA PRO A 73 1.15 9.81 -8.91
C PRO A 73 1.66 8.44 -8.49
N GLU A 74 0.90 7.37 -8.71
CA GLU A 74 1.32 6.00 -8.37
C GLU A 74 2.51 5.54 -9.21
N GLU A 75 2.49 5.85 -10.51
CA GLU A 75 3.58 5.49 -11.42
C GLU A 75 4.88 6.24 -11.07
N MET A 76 4.79 7.50 -10.64
CA MET A 76 5.95 8.27 -10.20
C MET A 76 6.52 7.80 -8.86
N GLU A 77 5.70 7.27 -7.98
CA GLU A 77 6.14 6.72 -6.69
C GLU A 77 6.71 5.30 -6.80
N PHE A 78 6.26 4.53 -7.79
CA PHE A 78 6.66 3.13 -7.94
C PHE A 78 8.17 2.88 -7.90
N PRO A 79 9.06 3.70 -8.50
CA PRO A 79 10.50 3.50 -8.40
C PRO A 79 11.04 3.55 -6.97
N TYR A 80 10.47 4.43 -6.12
CA TYR A 80 10.86 4.53 -4.71
C TYR A 80 10.40 3.31 -3.92
N LEU A 81 9.15 2.90 -4.14
CA LEU A 81 8.59 1.68 -3.55
C LEU A 81 9.40 0.44 -3.95
N LYS A 82 9.68 0.31 -5.25
CA LYS A 82 10.51 -0.78 -5.77
C LYS A 82 11.88 -0.84 -5.09
N LYS A 83 12.56 0.30 -4.98
CA LYS A 83 13.87 0.38 -4.34
C LYS A 83 13.84 -0.09 -2.88
N ALA A 84 12.80 0.27 -2.14
CA ALA A 84 12.64 -0.14 -0.74
C ALA A 84 12.35 -1.65 -0.62
N LEU A 85 11.50 -2.21 -1.48
CA LEU A 85 11.19 -3.63 -1.50
C LEU A 85 12.41 -4.46 -1.90
N ASP A 86 13.14 -4.04 -2.93
CA ASP A 86 14.39 -4.68 -3.35
C ASP A 86 15.44 -4.68 -2.20
N ALA A 87 15.58 -3.55 -1.50
CA ALA A 87 16.47 -3.43 -0.36
C ALA A 87 16.04 -4.32 0.83
N ALA A 88 14.75 -4.54 1.00
CA ALA A 88 14.20 -5.41 2.02
C ALA A 88 14.21 -6.90 1.62
N GLY A 89 14.56 -7.21 0.38
CA GLY A 89 14.54 -8.57 -0.15
C GLY A 89 13.14 -9.16 -0.31
N ILE A 90 12.13 -8.32 -0.50
CA ILE A 90 10.73 -8.74 -0.61
C ILE A 90 10.39 -8.96 -2.09
N PRO A 91 10.06 -10.19 -2.50
CA PRO A 91 9.60 -10.44 -3.86
C PRO A 91 8.24 -9.81 -4.09
N PHE A 92 8.04 -9.21 -5.26
CA PHE A 92 6.77 -8.58 -5.61
C PHE A 92 6.47 -8.67 -7.10
N ILE A 93 5.19 -8.57 -7.44
CA ILE A 93 4.72 -8.34 -8.81
C ILE A 93 3.87 -7.07 -8.87
N LYS A 94 3.96 -6.35 -9.98
CA LYS A 94 3.13 -5.20 -10.30
C LYS A 94 2.06 -5.62 -11.32
N LEU A 95 0.81 -5.38 -10.99
CA LEU A 95 -0.34 -5.60 -11.87
C LEU A 95 -1.01 -4.26 -12.16
N GLY A 96 -1.11 -3.91 -13.44
CA GLY A 96 -1.91 -2.77 -13.89
C GLY A 96 -3.38 -3.14 -13.93
N ILE A 97 -4.21 -2.37 -13.27
CA ILE A 97 -5.67 -2.51 -13.31
C ILE A 97 -6.29 -1.28 -13.96
N ASP A 98 -7.34 -1.49 -14.74
CA ASP A 98 -8.17 -0.44 -15.31
C ASP A 98 -9.58 -0.51 -14.72
N GLN A 99 -10.21 0.64 -14.50
CA GLN A 99 -11.60 0.71 -14.02
C GLN A 99 -12.60 0.00 -14.95
N GLN A 100 -12.26 -0.13 -16.23
CA GLN A 100 -13.09 -0.80 -17.22
C GLN A 100 -12.72 -2.28 -17.43
N MET A 101 -11.76 -2.80 -16.69
CA MET A 101 -11.29 -4.17 -16.79
C MET A 101 -12.43 -5.15 -16.44
N ARG A 102 -12.83 -5.96 -17.41
CA ARG A 102 -13.87 -6.98 -17.26
C ARG A 102 -13.31 -8.40 -17.20
N ASP A 103 -12.06 -8.57 -17.64
CA ASP A 103 -11.37 -9.85 -17.66
C ASP A 103 -10.11 -9.78 -16.81
N PHE A 104 -10.07 -10.64 -15.80
CA PHE A 104 -8.94 -10.76 -14.87
C PHE A 104 -8.04 -11.97 -15.18
N GLY A 105 -8.22 -12.62 -16.32
CA GLY A 105 -7.48 -13.83 -16.67
C GLY A 105 -5.95 -13.63 -16.67
N GLN A 106 -5.48 -12.49 -17.20
CA GLN A 106 -4.06 -12.17 -17.20
C GLN A 106 -3.53 -11.93 -15.78
N ALA A 107 -4.28 -11.22 -14.94
CA ALA A 107 -3.90 -10.99 -13.55
C ALA A 107 -3.87 -12.29 -12.76
N ALA A 108 -4.87 -13.15 -12.94
CA ALA A 108 -4.91 -14.47 -12.31
C ALA A 108 -3.71 -15.34 -12.70
N THR A 109 -3.36 -15.36 -14.00
CA THR A 109 -2.19 -16.10 -14.48
C THR A 109 -0.89 -15.57 -13.90
N ALA A 110 -0.74 -14.23 -13.82
CA ALA A 110 0.46 -13.61 -13.27
C ALA A 110 0.60 -13.89 -11.76
N ILE A 111 -0.51 -13.84 -11.01
CA ILE A 111 -0.51 -14.17 -9.57
C ILE A 111 -0.17 -15.65 -9.37
N GLN A 112 -0.73 -16.56 -10.18
CA GLN A 112 -0.42 -17.98 -10.08
C GLN A 112 1.06 -18.24 -10.36
N ALA A 113 1.61 -17.66 -11.43
CA ALA A 113 3.03 -17.80 -11.76
C ALA A 113 3.92 -17.24 -10.64
N PHE A 114 3.54 -16.14 -10.02
CA PHE A 114 4.25 -15.59 -8.88
C PHE A 114 4.19 -16.49 -7.65
N ALA A 115 3.04 -17.07 -7.35
CA ALA A 115 2.89 -18.03 -6.27
C ALA A 115 3.74 -19.28 -6.49
N ASP A 116 3.81 -19.77 -7.73
CA ASP A 116 4.66 -20.90 -8.09
C ASP A 116 6.16 -20.61 -7.86
N VAL A 117 6.61 -19.39 -8.21
CA VAL A 117 7.99 -18.94 -7.95
C VAL A 117 8.28 -18.89 -6.45
N LEU A 118 7.35 -18.37 -5.63
CA LEU A 118 7.52 -18.31 -4.18
C LEU A 118 7.55 -19.68 -3.52
N SER A 119 6.84 -20.66 -4.08
CA SER A 119 6.81 -22.04 -3.54
C SER A 119 8.10 -22.83 -3.74
N VAL A 120 8.99 -22.36 -4.62
CA VAL A 120 10.28 -23.02 -4.94
C VAL A 120 11.43 -22.43 -4.11
N GLN A 121 11.21 -21.30 -3.42
CA GLN A 121 12.21 -20.68 -2.54
C GLN A 121 12.12 -21.27 -1.12
#